data_998b81e7464e520405e698381c81cee5
#
_entry.id   998b81e7464e520405e698381c81cee5
#
_cell.length_a   1.000
_cell.length_b   1.000
_cell.length_c   1.000
_cell.angle_alpha   90.00
_cell.angle_beta   90.00
_cell.angle_gamma   90.00
#
_symmetry.space_group_name_H-M   'P 1'
#
loop_
_entity.id
_entity.type
_entity.pdbx_description
1 polymer ?
#
loop_
_entity_poly.entity_id
_entity_poly.type
_entity_poly.pdbx_seq_one_letter_code
_entity_poly.pdbx_strand_id
1 'polypeptide(L)'
;MAPMDLSELKNRVSQAVDQMKDELVSISLDIHRNPELAFNEYKAAGWLSGFMEKQGFKVSRNVAGMETDFAAEFQSGEGGPTIAILGEYDALPEVGHACGHNIIGTSAVGAGAALKKALEGSGVNAKVLVLGTPAEEGGGG
;
A
#
# COMPACT_ATOMS: atom_id res chain seq x y z
N MET A 1 -24.10 1.52 17.71
CA MET A 1 -23.11 2.57 18.04
C MET A 1 -23.06 3.56 16.89
N ALA A 2 -23.09 4.86 17.17
CA ALA A 2 -22.94 5.86 16.12
C ALA A 2 -21.52 5.79 15.52
N PRO A 3 -21.40 5.96 14.21
CA PRO A 3 -20.08 6.02 13.58
C PRO A 3 -19.26 7.21 14.11
N MET A 4 -17.95 7.01 14.14
CA MET A 4 -17.00 8.05 14.55
C MET A 4 -17.08 9.26 13.59
N ASP A 5 -16.88 10.46 14.11
CA ASP A 5 -16.88 11.64 13.26
C ASP A 5 -15.62 11.74 12.38
N LEU A 6 -15.71 12.52 11.31
CA LEU A 6 -14.66 12.64 10.30
C LEU A 6 -13.36 13.26 10.87
N SER A 7 -13.47 14.17 11.83
CA SER A 7 -12.31 14.83 12.44
C SER A 7 -11.47 13.82 13.23
N GLU A 8 -12.14 12.99 14.03
CA GLU A 8 -11.48 11.93 14.80
C GLU A 8 -10.85 10.89 13.86
N LEU A 9 -11.53 10.48 12.78
CA LEU A 9 -10.97 9.56 11.78
C LEU A 9 -9.70 10.13 11.14
N LYS A 10 -9.70 11.41 10.77
CA LYS A 10 -8.51 12.07 10.20
C LYS A 10 -7.36 12.12 11.21
N ASN A 11 -7.65 12.39 12.47
CA ASN A 11 -6.64 12.38 13.53
C ASN A 11 -6.02 11.00 13.70
N ARG A 12 -6.82 9.95 13.69
CA ARG A 12 -6.33 8.56 13.75
C ARG A 12 -5.45 8.19 12.57
N VAL A 13 -5.81 8.61 11.36
CA VAL A 13 -4.97 8.41 10.17
C VAL A 13 -3.61 9.08 10.35
N SER A 14 -3.57 10.36 10.75
CA SER A 14 -2.31 11.08 10.96
C SER A 14 -1.44 10.42 12.02
N GLN A 15 -2.01 10.08 13.16
CA GLN A 15 -1.30 9.39 14.24
C GLN A 15 -0.76 8.01 13.79
N ALA A 16 -1.55 7.27 13.01
CA ALA A 16 -1.11 5.97 12.49
C ALA A 16 0.08 6.11 11.53
N VAL A 17 0.07 7.11 10.65
CA VAL A 17 1.21 7.42 9.76
C VAL A 17 2.45 7.76 10.59
N ASP A 18 2.32 8.63 11.59
CA ASP A 18 3.45 9.01 12.46
C ASP A 18 4.05 7.80 13.19
N GLN A 19 3.21 6.88 13.65
CA GLN A 19 3.67 5.64 14.31
C GLN A 19 4.41 4.68 13.37
N MET A 20 4.09 4.69 12.09
CA MET A 20 4.72 3.82 11.07
C MET A 20 5.88 4.50 10.33
N LYS A 21 6.17 5.77 10.62
CA LYS A 21 7.09 6.61 9.87
C LYS A 21 8.44 5.95 9.59
N ASP A 22 9.10 5.45 10.62
CA ASP A 22 10.45 4.90 10.47
C ASP A 22 10.48 3.65 9.60
N GLU A 23 9.48 2.78 9.72
CA GLU A 23 9.36 1.59 8.89
C GLU A 23 9.04 1.96 7.43
N LEU A 24 8.12 2.90 7.20
CA LEU A 24 7.80 3.37 5.85
C LEU A 24 9.00 4.03 5.17
N VAL A 25 9.73 4.88 5.88
CA VAL A 25 10.97 5.48 5.35
C VAL A 25 12.00 4.40 5.01
N SER A 26 12.17 3.40 5.87
CA SER A 26 13.09 2.29 5.60
C SER A 26 12.71 1.54 4.32
N ILE A 27 11.45 1.17 4.15
CA ILE A 27 10.97 0.49 2.94
C ILE A 27 11.22 1.33 1.69
N SER A 28 10.89 2.62 1.72
CA SER A 28 11.11 3.53 0.59
C SER A 28 12.60 3.61 0.21
N LEU A 29 13.48 3.71 1.19
CA LEU A 29 14.93 3.74 0.96
C LEU A 29 15.47 2.41 0.44
N ASP A 30 14.95 1.28 0.92
CA ASP A 30 15.36 -0.04 0.45
C ASP A 30 14.94 -0.27 -1.00
N ILE A 31 13.73 0.13 -1.39
CA ILE A 31 13.28 0.12 -2.78
C ILE A 31 14.17 1.03 -3.63
N HIS A 32 14.44 2.26 -3.18
CA HIS A 32 15.29 3.20 -3.91
C HIS A 32 16.72 2.65 -4.15
N ARG A 33 17.30 1.98 -3.15
CA ARG A 33 18.66 1.40 -3.25
C ARG A 33 18.73 0.12 -4.08
N ASN A 34 17.59 -0.50 -4.35
CA ASN A 34 17.47 -1.73 -5.12
C ASN A 34 16.51 -1.55 -6.30
N PRO A 35 16.84 -0.69 -7.27
CA PRO A 35 15.94 -0.44 -8.39
C PRO A 35 15.72 -1.71 -9.22
N GLU A 36 14.46 -2.03 -9.46
CA GLU A 36 14.03 -3.18 -10.26
C GLU A 36 13.14 -2.69 -11.39
N LEU A 37 13.39 -3.20 -12.60
CA LEU A 37 12.65 -2.79 -13.78
C LEU A 37 11.32 -3.53 -13.90
N ALA A 38 10.48 -3.05 -14.81
CA ALA A 38 9.18 -3.59 -15.14
C ALA A 38 9.13 -5.13 -15.16
N PHE A 39 8.18 -5.71 -14.45
CA PHE A 39 7.94 -7.15 -14.23
C PHE A 39 9.05 -7.90 -13.46
N ASN A 40 10.06 -7.20 -12.94
CA ASN A 40 11.14 -7.79 -12.15
C ASN A 40 11.22 -7.18 -10.74
N GLU A 41 10.17 -6.56 -10.26
CA GLU A 41 10.11 -5.83 -8.98
C GLU A 41 9.89 -6.77 -7.79
N TYR A 42 10.63 -7.88 -7.72
CA TYR A 42 10.44 -8.93 -6.71
C TYR A 42 10.70 -8.47 -5.28
N LYS A 43 11.76 -7.67 -5.07
CA LYS A 43 12.11 -7.15 -3.74
C LYS A 43 11.09 -6.12 -3.29
N ALA A 44 10.77 -5.16 -4.16
CA ALA A 44 9.80 -4.11 -3.86
C ALA A 44 8.43 -4.72 -3.54
N ALA A 45 7.92 -5.62 -4.38
CA ALA A 45 6.68 -6.34 -4.14
C ALA A 45 6.71 -7.12 -2.82
N GLY A 46 7.82 -7.78 -2.52
CA GLY A 46 8.03 -8.54 -1.28
C GLY A 46 7.97 -7.66 -0.04
N TRP A 47 8.68 -6.51 -0.03
CA TRP A 47 8.67 -5.58 1.10
C TRP A 47 7.31 -4.92 1.32
N LEU A 48 6.68 -4.45 0.25
CA LEU A 48 5.38 -3.79 0.32
C LEU A 48 4.26 -4.75 0.74
N SER A 49 4.18 -5.92 0.11
CA SER A 49 3.16 -6.93 0.47
C SER A 49 3.40 -7.50 1.87
N GLY A 50 4.66 -7.73 2.26
CA GLY A 50 5.02 -8.16 3.62
C GLY A 50 4.65 -7.14 4.69
N PHE A 51 4.82 -5.84 4.41
CA PHE A 51 4.33 -4.78 5.29
C PHE A 51 2.80 -4.85 5.46
N MET A 52 2.05 -5.06 4.37
CA MET A 52 0.59 -5.20 4.44
C MET A 52 0.15 -6.41 5.26
N GLU A 53 0.83 -7.57 5.13
CA GLU A 53 0.59 -8.75 5.97
C GLU A 53 0.82 -8.43 7.44
N LYS A 54 1.93 -7.77 7.78
CA LYS A 54 2.26 -7.35 9.14
C LYS A 54 1.20 -6.39 9.72
N GLN A 55 0.60 -5.54 8.89
CA GLN A 55 -0.49 -4.65 9.29
C GLN A 55 -1.86 -5.35 9.37
N GLY A 56 -1.93 -6.66 9.12
CA GLY A 56 -3.13 -7.47 9.28
C GLY A 56 -4.09 -7.43 8.09
N PHE A 57 -3.62 -7.11 6.90
CA PHE A 57 -4.37 -7.28 5.67
C PHE A 57 -4.32 -8.73 5.19
N LYS A 58 -5.37 -9.16 4.52
CA LYS A 58 -5.35 -10.39 3.72
C LYS A 58 -4.65 -10.10 2.41
N VAL A 59 -3.48 -10.68 2.20
CA VAL A 59 -2.66 -10.44 1.01
C VAL A 59 -2.74 -11.61 0.06
N SER A 60 -3.00 -11.31 -1.22
CA SER A 60 -2.92 -12.24 -2.34
C SER A 60 -1.86 -11.73 -3.32
N ARG A 61 -1.07 -12.64 -3.88
CA ARG A 61 -0.02 -12.35 -4.87
C ARG A 61 -0.38 -13.01 -6.19
N ASN A 62 0.18 -12.53 -7.28
CA ASN A 62 -0.07 -13.04 -8.64
C ASN A 62 -1.57 -13.03 -8.97
N VAL A 63 -2.25 -11.96 -8.62
CA VAL A 63 -3.71 -11.84 -8.79
C VAL A 63 -4.13 -11.56 -10.22
N ALA A 64 -3.27 -10.87 -10.98
CA ALA A 64 -3.49 -10.58 -12.40
C ALA A 64 -2.55 -11.37 -13.33
N GLY A 65 -1.94 -12.43 -12.83
CA GLY A 65 -1.00 -13.26 -13.60
C GLY A 65 0.41 -12.67 -13.71
N MET A 66 0.72 -11.63 -12.91
CA MET A 66 2.06 -11.06 -12.82
C MET A 66 2.70 -11.49 -11.50
N GLU A 67 3.94 -12.01 -11.55
CA GLU A 67 4.62 -12.53 -10.35
C GLU A 67 4.92 -11.46 -9.30
N THR A 68 4.94 -10.21 -9.71
CA THR A 68 5.30 -9.07 -8.86
C THR A 68 4.12 -8.19 -8.47
N ASP A 69 2.89 -8.59 -8.80
CA ASP A 69 1.68 -7.92 -8.31
C ASP A 69 1.25 -8.42 -6.92
N PHE A 70 0.44 -7.64 -6.26
CA PHE A 70 -0.29 -8.08 -5.07
C PHE A 70 -1.57 -7.27 -4.85
N ALA A 71 -2.50 -7.89 -4.13
CA ALA A 71 -3.68 -7.21 -3.59
C ALA A 71 -3.74 -7.45 -2.08
N ALA A 72 -3.87 -6.39 -1.31
CA ALA A 72 -4.09 -6.45 0.13
C ALA A 72 -5.48 -5.92 0.45
N GLU A 73 -6.28 -6.68 1.19
CA GLU A 73 -7.66 -6.31 1.48
C GLU A 73 -7.95 -6.32 2.98
N PHE A 74 -8.78 -5.38 3.39
CA PHE A 74 -9.33 -5.26 4.73
C PHE A 74 -10.79 -4.84 4.66
N GLN A 75 -11.64 -5.45 5.49
CA GLN A 75 -13.05 -5.12 5.61
C GLN A 75 -13.35 -4.57 7.00
N SER A 76 -13.92 -3.37 7.07
CA SER A 76 -14.49 -2.79 8.28
C SER A 76 -16.01 -2.93 8.23
N GLY A 77 -16.58 -3.64 9.20
CA GLY A 77 -18.00 -3.91 9.24
C GLY A 77 -18.53 -4.73 8.05
N GLU A 78 -19.81 -4.60 7.76
CA GLU A 78 -20.47 -5.30 6.65
C GLU A 78 -20.93 -4.30 5.58
N GLY A 79 -20.61 -4.59 4.31
CA GLY A 79 -20.96 -3.71 3.19
C GLY A 79 -20.14 -2.42 3.18
N GLY A 80 -20.75 -1.34 2.67
CA GLY A 80 -20.09 -0.05 2.48
C GLY A 80 -19.30 0.04 1.16
N PRO A 81 -18.69 1.20 0.88
CA PRO A 81 -17.91 1.40 -0.34
C PRO A 81 -16.61 0.60 -0.31
N THR A 82 -16.13 0.22 -1.50
CA THR A 82 -14.77 -0.28 -1.70
C THR A 82 -13.88 0.86 -2.20
N ILE A 83 -12.78 1.09 -1.50
CA ILE A 83 -11.77 2.10 -1.86
C ILE A 83 -10.51 1.35 -2.23
N ALA A 84 -10.01 1.56 -3.45
CA ALA A 84 -8.76 1.01 -3.93
C ALA A 84 -7.67 2.10 -3.93
N ILE A 85 -6.50 1.76 -3.41
CA ILE A 85 -5.29 2.59 -3.43
C ILE A 85 -4.27 1.82 -4.27
N LEU A 86 -3.80 2.44 -5.35
CA LEU A 86 -2.82 1.85 -6.25
C LEU A 86 -1.43 2.37 -5.91
N GLY A 87 -0.43 1.51 -5.98
CA GLY A 87 0.95 1.89 -5.77
C GLY A 87 1.86 1.12 -6.70
N GLU A 88 2.51 1.83 -7.61
CA GLU A 88 3.57 1.36 -8.49
C GLU A 88 4.93 1.41 -7.78
N TYR A 89 5.88 0.59 -8.25
CA TYR A 89 7.21 0.46 -7.63
C TYR A 89 8.31 0.04 -8.60
N ASP A 90 8.06 0.07 -9.90
CA ASP A 90 9.07 -0.16 -10.92
C ASP A 90 10.01 1.04 -11.07
N ALA A 91 11.25 0.75 -11.45
CA ALA A 91 12.29 1.74 -11.72
C ALA A 91 12.50 1.90 -13.23
N LEU A 92 13.12 3.00 -13.60
CA LEU A 92 13.52 3.28 -14.99
C LEU A 92 14.91 2.70 -15.30
N PRO A 93 15.16 2.24 -16.54
CA PRO A 93 16.49 1.86 -16.98
C PRO A 93 17.50 3.00 -16.79
N GLU A 94 18.69 2.68 -16.32
CA GLU A 94 19.86 3.57 -16.14
C GLU A 94 19.71 4.67 -15.07
N VAL A 95 18.49 5.14 -14.80
CA VAL A 95 18.24 6.26 -13.85
C VAL A 95 17.57 5.84 -12.54
N GLY A 96 17.19 4.56 -12.41
CA GLY A 96 16.57 4.05 -11.17
C GLY A 96 15.23 4.68 -10.86
N HIS A 97 14.97 5.01 -9.60
CA HIS A 97 13.70 5.59 -9.15
C HIS A 97 13.59 7.11 -9.40
N ALA A 98 13.88 7.55 -10.64
CA ALA A 98 13.77 8.95 -11.02
C ALA A 98 12.31 9.47 -11.05
N CYS A 99 11.32 8.58 -11.27
CA CYS A 99 9.89 8.91 -11.17
C CYS A 99 9.36 8.90 -9.72
N GLY A 100 10.14 8.40 -8.77
CA GLY A 100 9.75 8.39 -7.36
C GLY A 100 8.81 7.24 -6.98
N HIS A 101 8.76 6.14 -7.74
CA HIS A 101 7.89 5.01 -7.44
C HIS A 101 8.22 4.32 -6.12
N ASN A 102 9.44 4.44 -5.60
CA ASN A 102 9.75 4.03 -4.23
C ASN A 102 8.90 4.76 -3.19
N ILE A 103 8.59 6.05 -3.43
CA ILE A 103 7.70 6.85 -2.57
C ILE A 103 6.24 6.48 -2.83
N ILE A 104 5.84 6.30 -4.09
CA ILE A 104 4.45 6.01 -4.47
C ILE A 104 3.99 4.68 -3.87
N GLY A 105 4.73 3.59 -4.10
CA GLY A 105 4.40 2.27 -3.53
C GLY A 105 4.35 2.30 -2.00
N THR A 106 5.33 2.95 -1.36
CA THR A 106 5.37 3.10 0.09
C THR A 106 4.21 3.95 0.62
N SER A 107 3.87 5.04 -0.06
CA SER A 107 2.72 5.88 0.31
C SER A 107 1.40 5.13 0.22
N ALA A 108 1.23 4.29 -0.80
CA ALA A 108 0.03 3.49 -0.98
C ALA A 108 -0.19 2.49 0.18
N VAL A 109 0.85 1.73 0.55
CA VAL A 109 0.75 0.79 1.67
C VAL A 109 0.60 1.51 3.01
N GLY A 110 1.27 2.64 3.20
CA GLY A 110 1.14 3.47 4.40
C GLY A 110 -0.27 4.05 4.55
N ALA A 111 -0.84 4.56 3.47
CA ALA A 111 -2.21 5.08 3.45
C ALA A 111 -3.24 3.99 3.76
N GLY A 112 -3.11 2.82 3.13
CA GLY A 112 -3.98 1.67 3.40
C GLY A 112 -3.92 1.22 4.86
N ALA A 113 -2.72 1.08 5.41
CA ALA A 113 -2.52 0.69 6.80
C ALA A 113 -3.07 1.72 7.80
N ALA A 114 -2.87 3.02 7.53
CA ALA A 114 -3.40 4.09 8.36
C ALA A 114 -4.93 4.14 8.31
N LEU A 115 -5.51 3.95 7.12
CA LEU A 115 -6.96 3.90 6.96
C LEU A 115 -7.57 2.71 7.71
N LYS A 116 -6.95 1.52 7.63
CA LYS A 116 -7.37 0.36 8.43
C LYS A 116 -7.42 0.71 9.92
N LYS A 117 -6.33 1.26 10.47
CA LYS A 117 -6.25 1.64 11.88
C LYS A 117 -7.32 2.66 12.30
N ALA A 118 -7.64 3.60 11.42
CA ALA A 118 -8.70 4.57 11.66
C ALA A 118 -10.09 3.94 11.65
N LEU A 119 -10.33 2.98 10.76
CA LEU A 119 -11.63 2.32 10.61
C LEU A 119 -11.91 1.28 11.71
N GLU A 120 -10.89 0.67 12.29
CA GLU A 120 -11.06 -0.32 13.37
C GLU A 120 -11.83 0.28 14.56
N GLY A 121 -12.97 -0.33 14.89
CA GLY A 121 -13.84 0.13 15.98
C GLY A 121 -14.53 1.48 15.76
N SER A 122 -14.48 2.03 14.53
CA SER A 122 -15.08 3.34 14.20
C SER A 122 -16.59 3.29 13.96
N GLY A 123 -17.15 2.12 13.71
CA GLY A 123 -18.54 1.96 13.26
C GLY A 123 -18.76 2.33 11.77
N VAL A 124 -17.70 2.62 11.03
CA VAL A 124 -17.78 2.91 9.59
C VAL A 124 -17.59 1.62 8.79
N ASN A 125 -18.50 1.35 7.87
CA ASN A 125 -18.44 0.18 6.99
C ASN A 125 -17.72 0.54 5.69
N ALA A 126 -16.63 -0.13 5.39
CA ALA A 126 -15.87 0.06 4.16
C ALA A 126 -14.94 -1.12 3.87
N LYS A 127 -14.66 -1.36 2.59
CA LYS A 127 -13.59 -2.24 2.16
C LYS A 127 -12.41 -1.40 1.67
N VAL A 128 -11.21 -1.72 2.13
CA VAL A 128 -9.96 -1.11 1.69
C VAL A 128 -9.18 -2.13 0.88
N LEU A 129 -8.80 -1.76 -0.34
CA LEU A 129 -7.90 -2.52 -1.19
C LEU A 129 -6.62 -1.69 -1.40
N VAL A 130 -5.46 -2.33 -1.24
CA VAL A 130 -4.19 -1.77 -1.70
C VAL A 130 -3.67 -2.69 -2.78
N LEU A 131 -3.49 -2.13 -3.97
CA LEU A 131 -3.06 -2.87 -5.15
C LEU A 131 -1.62 -2.48 -5.48
N GLY A 132 -0.73 -3.46 -5.44
CA GLY A 132 0.62 -3.32 -5.96
C GLY A 132 0.61 -3.53 -7.46
N THR A 133 0.91 -2.48 -8.21
CA THR A 133 0.80 -2.41 -9.67
C THR A 133 2.20 -2.32 -10.29
N PRO A 134 2.80 -3.45 -10.71
CA PRO A 134 4.13 -3.47 -11.32
C PRO A 134 4.10 -2.91 -12.74
N ALA A 135 5.28 -2.57 -13.26
CA ALA A 135 5.51 -2.25 -14.68
C ALA A 135 4.69 -1.06 -15.22
N GLU A 136 4.49 -0.02 -14.42
CA GLU A 136 3.75 1.17 -14.84
C GLU A 136 4.46 1.87 -16.01
N GLU A 137 5.78 2.04 -15.93
CA GLU A 137 6.61 2.67 -16.96
C GLU A 137 6.82 1.77 -18.19
N GLY A 138 6.73 0.46 -18.00
CA GLY A 138 6.91 -0.54 -19.06
C GLY A 138 5.67 -0.85 -19.87
N GLY A 139 4.54 -0.25 -19.55
CA GLY A 139 3.31 -0.34 -20.34
C GLY A 139 2.56 -1.65 -20.17
N GLY A 140 2.07 -1.96 -18.99
CA GLY A 140 1.20 -3.10 -18.90
C GLY A 140 0.87 -3.62 -17.51
N GLY A 141 1.39 -2.98 -16.51
CA GLY A 141 1.06 -3.34 -15.12
C GLY A 141 -0.23 -2.71 -14.63
#